data_d114097a3b524408d4aca1af6ce375f4
#
_entry.id   d114097a3b524408d4aca1af6ce375f4
#
_cell.length_a   1.000
_cell.length_b   1.000
_cell.length_c   1.000
_cell.angle_alpha   90.00
_cell.angle_beta   90.00
_cell.angle_gamma   90.00
#
_symmetry.space_group_name_H-M   'P 1'
#
loop_
_entity.id
_entity.type
_entity.pdbx_description
1 polymer ?
#
loop_
_entity_poly.entity_id
_entity_poly.type
_entity_poly.pdbx_seq_one_letter_code
_entity_poly.pdbx_strand_id
1 'polypeptide(L)'
;MLCITIYSQSKKSKDIQSIKSMCGCFEIEFNFAETFVFSEKEGYQKSKTYKARALEWGQLILDEKNKISIQHLLIVGSKQFPSIVKHWRQDWIYQNTDLYLYDKNDKWSYISLDKKDVKGQWTQKVYQVDDSPRYEGSSSWIHKDGKSYWENTTPAPLPRREFSKRSDYNVTMRGNRHEITSGGWVHDQDNKKIQKEDDSQFVLAHEKGYSIYTKVPDSECKAAVDWWDKNGYKWKMVRDKWDIIYSSNKDLTLKPTVDDKKLYSYLFSPSIDEKNEIDSTIDMFLMD
;
A
#
# COMPACT_ATOMS: atom_id res chain seq x y z
N MET A 1 -11.48 9.91 -49.10
CA MET A 1 -11.17 10.68 -47.92
C MET A 1 -11.63 9.86 -46.71
N LEU A 2 -10.73 9.09 -46.06
CA LEU A 2 -11.07 8.28 -44.89
C LEU A 2 -11.14 9.21 -43.69
N CYS A 3 -12.34 9.41 -43.14
CA CYS A 3 -12.51 10.09 -41.85
C CYS A 3 -12.11 9.12 -40.72
N ILE A 4 -10.89 9.24 -40.24
CA ILE A 4 -10.45 8.53 -39.03
C ILE A 4 -11.08 9.24 -37.84
N THR A 5 -12.17 8.71 -37.30
CA THR A 5 -12.76 9.15 -36.05
C THR A 5 -11.82 8.72 -34.91
N ILE A 6 -10.96 9.61 -34.46
CA ILE A 6 -10.18 9.42 -33.25
C ILE A 6 -11.14 9.49 -32.06
N TYR A 7 -11.59 8.34 -31.57
CA TYR A 7 -12.28 8.28 -30.27
C TYR A 7 -11.30 8.67 -29.16
N SER A 8 -11.43 9.87 -28.64
CA SER A 8 -10.69 10.28 -27.45
C SER A 8 -11.08 9.38 -26.29
N GLN A 9 -10.12 8.64 -25.74
CA GLN A 9 -10.33 7.80 -24.57
C GLN A 9 -10.76 8.67 -23.38
N SER A 10 -11.80 8.26 -22.64
CA SER A 10 -12.26 9.02 -21.47
C SER A 10 -11.15 9.07 -20.40
N LYS A 11 -11.14 10.14 -19.57
CA LYS A 11 -10.18 10.28 -18.46
C LYS A 11 -10.17 9.03 -17.57
N LYS A 12 -11.35 8.56 -17.16
CA LYS A 12 -11.48 7.35 -16.33
C LYS A 12 -10.88 6.10 -16.99
N SER A 13 -11.02 5.95 -18.30
CA SER A 13 -10.41 4.83 -19.02
C SER A 13 -8.88 4.91 -19.00
N LYS A 14 -8.30 6.11 -19.12
CA LYS A 14 -6.86 6.34 -19.00
C LYS A 14 -6.38 6.06 -17.55
N ASP A 15 -7.15 6.48 -16.55
CA ASP A 15 -6.87 6.20 -15.14
C ASP A 15 -6.78 4.68 -14.90
N ILE A 16 -7.80 3.93 -15.35
CA ILE A 16 -7.87 2.46 -15.24
C ILE A 16 -6.65 1.81 -15.93
N GLN A 17 -6.30 2.27 -17.12
CA GLN A 17 -5.12 1.76 -17.83
C GLN A 17 -3.84 2.01 -17.05
N SER A 18 -3.67 3.20 -16.46
CA SER A 18 -2.51 3.54 -15.63
C SER A 18 -2.43 2.68 -14.37
N ILE A 19 -3.55 2.46 -13.69
CA ILE A 19 -3.60 1.58 -12.51
C ILE A 19 -3.22 0.15 -12.91
N LYS A 20 -3.80 -0.38 -13.98
CA LYS A 20 -3.54 -1.75 -14.44
C LYS A 20 -2.12 -1.96 -15.00
N SER A 21 -1.45 -0.91 -15.44
CA SER A 21 -0.04 -1.00 -15.88
C SER A 21 0.93 -1.27 -14.74
N MET A 22 0.50 -1.12 -13.48
CA MET A 22 1.26 -1.54 -12.30
C MET A 22 1.15 -3.05 -12.00
N CYS A 23 0.41 -3.81 -12.82
CA CYS A 23 0.33 -5.27 -12.73
C CYS A 23 1.41 -5.95 -13.59
N GLY A 24 1.81 -7.18 -13.17
CA GLY A 24 2.77 -8.04 -13.85
C GLY A 24 4.10 -8.13 -13.12
N CYS A 25 5.16 -8.55 -13.82
CA CYS A 25 6.46 -8.79 -13.23
C CYS A 25 7.38 -7.58 -13.34
N PHE A 26 8.04 -7.20 -12.22
CA PHE A 26 8.94 -6.06 -12.13
C PHE A 26 10.21 -6.38 -11.34
N GLU A 27 11.35 -5.98 -11.86
CA GLU A 27 12.52 -5.73 -11.02
C GLU A 27 12.34 -4.39 -10.31
N ILE A 28 12.60 -4.37 -8.99
CA ILE A 28 12.44 -3.18 -8.17
C ILE A 28 13.78 -2.75 -7.60
N GLU A 29 14.05 -1.45 -7.68
CA GLU A 29 15.10 -0.80 -6.91
C GLU A 29 14.46 0.09 -5.84
N PHE A 30 14.69 -0.23 -4.57
CA PHE A 30 14.27 0.58 -3.44
C PHE A 30 15.40 1.52 -3.02
N ASN A 31 15.15 2.83 -3.00
CA ASN A 31 16.07 3.83 -2.54
C ASN A 31 15.39 4.73 -1.52
N PHE A 32 15.94 4.84 -0.31
CA PHE A 32 15.44 5.73 0.74
C PHE A 32 16.59 6.45 1.43
N ALA A 33 16.42 7.76 1.64
CA ALA A 33 17.39 8.58 2.35
C ALA A 33 16.68 9.72 3.09
N GLU A 34 17.08 9.97 4.33
CA GLU A 34 16.72 11.23 4.99
C GLU A 34 17.45 12.38 4.33
N THR A 35 16.67 13.35 3.85
CA THR A 35 17.19 14.52 3.13
C THR A 35 17.43 15.70 4.05
N PHE A 36 16.57 15.85 5.07
CA PHE A 36 16.64 16.94 6.03
C PHE A 36 16.36 16.41 7.44
N VAL A 37 17.12 16.86 8.42
CA VAL A 37 16.90 16.56 9.85
C VAL A 37 16.61 17.90 10.54
N PHE A 38 15.44 18.00 11.18
CA PHE A 38 15.00 19.20 11.90
C PHE A 38 15.17 19.06 13.41
N SER A 39 15.38 17.83 13.89
CA SER A 39 15.46 17.58 15.31
C SER A 39 16.80 18.04 15.86
N GLU A 40 16.76 19.10 16.67
CA GLU A 40 17.83 19.43 17.63
C GLU A 40 17.70 18.57 18.90
N LYS A 41 16.74 17.62 18.91
CA LYS A 41 16.49 16.72 20.04
C LYS A 41 17.74 15.90 20.28
N GLU A 42 18.34 16.07 21.44
CA GLU A 42 19.50 15.30 21.89
C GLU A 42 19.19 13.80 21.71
N GLY A 43 20.04 13.09 20.93
CA GLY A 43 19.90 11.67 20.68
C GLY A 43 19.20 11.27 19.36
N TYR A 44 18.66 12.19 18.54
CA TYR A 44 18.15 11.78 17.23
C TYR A 44 19.28 11.25 16.35
N GLN A 45 19.09 10.02 15.85
CA GLN A 45 20.04 9.42 14.91
C GLN A 45 19.43 9.31 13.53
N LYS A 46 20.07 9.95 12.56
CA LYS A 46 19.71 9.86 11.14
C LYS A 46 19.73 8.42 10.67
N SER A 47 18.66 8.01 9.95
CA SER A 47 18.64 6.70 9.30
C SER A 47 19.71 6.59 8.23
N LYS A 48 20.36 5.43 8.15
CA LYS A 48 21.28 5.14 7.04
C LYS A 48 20.49 5.10 5.72
N THR A 49 21.15 5.55 4.64
CA THR A 49 20.60 5.36 3.29
C THR A 49 20.32 3.88 3.05
N TYR A 50 19.09 3.58 2.63
CA TYR A 50 18.65 2.24 2.34
C TYR A 50 18.59 2.02 0.84
N LYS A 51 19.24 0.96 0.37
CA LYS A 51 19.14 0.50 -1.01
C LYS A 51 18.91 -1.02 -1.01
N ALA A 52 17.95 -1.46 -1.80
CA ALA A 52 17.67 -2.88 -1.99
C ALA A 52 17.10 -3.13 -3.38
N ARG A 53 17.22 -4.38 -3.84
CA ARG A 53 16.59 -4.85 -5.08
C ARG A 53 15.74 -6.07 -4.78
N ALA A 54 14.68 -6.24 -5.54
CA ALA A 54 13.80 -7.39 -5.47
C ALA A 54 13.14 -7.65 -6.82
N LEU A 55 12.59 -8.85 -6.99
CA LEU A 55 11.63 -9.16 -8.03
C LEU A 55 10.24 -9.19 -7.40
N GLU A 56 9.24 -8.57 -8.03
CA GLU A 56 7.87 -8.49 -7.50
C GLU A 56 6.85 -8.75 -8.60
N TRP A 57 5.85 -9.54 -8.25
CA TRP A 57 4.67 -9.77 -9.06
C TRP A 57 3.50 -8.93 -8.56
N GLY A 58 2.96 -8.06 -9.41
CA GLY A 58 1.71 -7.34 -9.18
C GLY A 58 0.52 -8.16 -9.70
N GLN A 59 -0.11 -8.94 -8.82
CA GLN A 59 -1.27 -9.77 -9.15
C GLN A 59 -2.55 -8.93 -9.19
N LEU A 60 -3.20 -8.83 -10.35
CA LEU A 60 -4.55 -8.28 -10.44
C LEU A 60 -5.54 -9.26 -9.80
N ILE A 61 -6.17 -8.87 -8.69
CA ILE A 61 -7.08 -9.73 -7.92
C ILE A 61 -8.54 -9.31 -8.02
N LEU A 62 -8.81 -8.07 -8.44
CA LEU A 62 -10.15 -7.56 -8.73
C LEU A 62 -10.05 -6.53 -9.88
N ASP A 63 -10.95 -6.64 -10.86
CA ASP A 63 -11.04 -5.74 -12.01
C ASP A 63 -12.50 -5.35 -12.27
N GLU A 64 -12.98 -4.38 -11.51
CA GLU A 64 -14.33 -3.86 -11.64
C GLU A 64 -14.31 -2.40 -12.14
N LYS A 65 -15.44 -1.96 -12.65
CA LYS A 65 -15.60 -0.60 -13.22
C LYS A 65 -15.16 0.53 -12.28
N ASN A 66 -15.35 0.32 -10.96
CA ASN A 66 -15.09 1.33 -9.92
C ASN A 66 -14.11 0.85 -8.83
N LYS A 67 -13.66 -0.40 -8.88
CA LYS A 67 -12.69 -0.94 -7.92
C LYS A 67 -11.70 -1.84 -8.64
N ILE A 68 -10.42 -1.58 -8.45
CA ILE A 68 -9.30 -2.39 -8.97
C ILE A 68 -8.41 -2.73 -7.78
N SER A 69 -8.08 -4.00 -7.61
CA SER A 69 -7.21 -4.44 -6.50
C SER A 69 -5.99 -5.17 -7.03
N ILE A 70 -4.83 -4.81 -6.52
CA ILE A 70 -3.53 -5.39 -6.91
C ILE A 70 -2.83 -5.89 -5.66
N GLN A 71 -2.52 -7.18 -5.62
CA GLN A 71 -1.69 -7.81 -4.59
C GLN A 71 -0.26 -7.87 -5.06
N HIS A 72 0.67 -7.37 -4.28
CA HIS A 72 2.09 -7.43 -4.53
C HIS A 72 2.72 -8.64 -3.84
N LEU A 73 3.53 -9.41 -4.57
CA LEU A 73 4.21 -10.62 -4.10
C LEU A 73 5.70 -10.48 -4.38
N LEU A 74 6.51 -10.34 -3.32
CA LEU A 74 7.97 -10.31 -3.46
C LEU A 74 8.53 -11.71 -3.63
N ILE A 75 9.46 -11.84 -4.56
CA ILE A 75 10.25 -13.05 -4.77
C ILE A 75 11.63 -12.79 -4.19
N VAL A 76 11.99 -13.53 -3.15
CA VAL A 76 13.27 -13.43 -2.45
C VAL A 76 14.00 -14.76 -2.48
N GLY A 77 15.30 -14.75 -2.19
CA GLY A 77 16.14 -15.94 -2.28
C GLY A 77 16.79 -16.11 -3.65
N SER A 78 17.27 -17.30 -3.95
CA SER A 78 17.89 -17.60 -5.26
C SER A 78 16.85 -18.02 -6.30
N LYS A 79 17.20 -17.90 -7.60
CA LYS A 79 16.33 -18.39 -8.69
C LYS A 79 15.99 -19.89 -8.57
N GLN A 80 16.89 -20.69 -7.97
CA GLN A 80 16.67 -22.14 -7.77
C GLN A 80 15.75 -22.44 -6.58
N PHE A 81 15.77 -21.59 -5.55
CA PHE A 81 14.99 -21.72 -4.32
C PHE A 81 14.31 -20.41 -3.99
N PRO A 82 13.30 -19.99 -4.79
CA PRO A 82 12.57 -18.76 -4.52
C PRO A 82 11.66 -18.93 -3.32
N SER A 83 11.63 -17.92 -2.46
CA SER A 83 10.66 -17.79 -1.38
C SER A 83 9.73 -16.63 -1.69
N ILE A 84 8.43 -16.81 -1.51
CA ILE A 84 7.43 -15.80 -1.82
C ILE A 84 6.97 -15.13 -0.53
N VAL A 85 7.04 -13.81 -0.52
CA VAL A 85 6.51 -12.98 0.55
C VAL A 85 5.29 -12.25 0.03
N LYS A 86 4.09 -12.58 0.57
CA LYS A 86 2.92 -11.73 0.35
C LYS A 86 3.26 -10.37 0.94
N HIS A 87 3.37 -9.38 0.07
CA HIS A 87 3.86 -8.06 0.46
C HIS A 87 2.67 -7.15 0.80
N TRP A 88 2.51 -6.06 0.13
CA TRP A 88 1.42 -5.13 0.34
C TRP A 88 0.31 -5.34 -0.71
N ARG A 89 -0.88 -4.84 -0.40
CA ARG A 89 -1.99 -4.77 -1.36
C ARG A 89 -2.40 -3.32 -1.55
N GLN A 90 -2.84 -2.97 -2.75
CA GLN A 90 -3.46 -1.68 -3.04
C GLN A 90 -4.80 -1.89 -3.72
N ASP A 91 -5.81 -1.20 -3.19
CA ASP A 91 -7.11 -1.07 -3.81
C ASP A 91 -7.28 0.35 -4.34
N TRP A 92 -7.74 0.46 -5.57
CA TRP A 92 -8.08 1.71 -6.23
C TRP A 92 -9.59 1.78 -6.37
N ILE A 93 -10.22 2.79 -5.72
CA ILE A 93 -11.67 2.94 -5.68
C ILE A 93 -12.05 4.29 -6.26
N TYR A 94 -12.88 4.28 -7.30
CA TYR A 94 -13.33 5.49 -7.99
C TYR A 94 -14.42 6.21 -7.22
N GLN A 95 -14.22 7.51 -6.93
CA GLN A 95 -15.15 8.37 -6.19
C GLN A 95 -15.56 7.78 -4.83
N ASN A 96 -14.57 7.23 -4.12
CA ASN A 96 -14.77 6.68 -2.79
C ASN A 96 -15.01 7.80 -1.77
N THR A 97 -16.05 7.64 -0.94
CA THR A 97 -16.42 8.60 0.12
C THR A 97 -15.88 8.19 1.48
N ASP A 98 -15.48 6.93 1.66
CA ASP A 98 -15.20 6.34 2.96
C ASP A 98 -13.70 6.09 3.13
N LEU A 99 -13.08 6.79 4.07
CA LEU A 99 -11.65 6.74 4.34
C LEU A 99 -11.37 6.36 5.80
N TYR A 100 -10.29 5.60 5.98
CA TYR A 100 -9.69 5.29 7.28
C TYR A 100 -8.32 5.97 7.37
N LEU A 101 -8.25 7.11 8.03
CA LEU A 101 -7.02 7.88 8.16
C LEU A 101 -6.25 7.46 9.41
N TYR A 102 -5.00 7.08 9.22
CA TYR A 102 -4.12 6.72 10.32
C TYR A 102 -3.92 7.90 11.29
N ASP A 103 -4.08 7.65 12.57
CA ASP A 103 -3.77 8.65 13.61
C ASP A 103 -2.38 8.40 14.21
N LYS A 104 -2.26 7.44 15.10
CA LYS A 104 -1.03 6.92 15.75
C LYS A 104 -1.36 5.62 16.46
N ASN A 105 -0.37 4.86 16.88
CA ASN A 105 -0.52 3.69 17.77
C ASN A 105 -1.58 2.69 17.27
N ASP A 106 -1.49 2.31 15.99
CA ASP A 106 -2.40 1.36 15.34
C ASP A 106 -3.88 1.74 15.41
N LYS A 107 -4.16 3.07 15.36
CA LYS A 107 -5.50 3.64 15.33
C LYS A 107 -5.76 4.35 13.99
N TRP A 108 -6.96 4.13 13.44
CA TRP A 108 -7.46 4.80 12.23
C TRP A 108 -8.83 5.40 12.51
N SER A 109 -8.99 6.66 12.14
CA SER A 109 -10.28 7.36 12.23
C SER A 109 -11.04 7.22 10.94
N TYR A 110 -12.32 6.84 11.04
CA TYR A 110 -13.24 6.81 9.91
C TYR A 110 -13.66 8.24 9.53
N ILE A 111 -13.59 8.54 8.24
CA ILE A 111 -14.02 9.82 7.68
C ILE A 111 -14.91 9.57 6.49
N SER A 112 -16.08 10.22 6.48
CA SER A 112 -16.98 10.27 5.33
C SER A 112 -16.83 11.60 4.59
N LEU A 113 -16.55 11.53 3.30
CA LEU A 113 -16.40 12.70 2.42
C LEU A 113 -17.67 12.93 1.60
N ASP A 114 -17.93 14.18 1.24
CA ASP A 114 -19.01 14.50 0.31
C ASP A 114 -18.70 13.99 -1.10
N LYS A 115 -19.71 13.46 -1.79
CA LYS A 115 -19.57 12.98 -3.18
C LYS A 115 -19.01 14.04 -4.15
N LYS A 116 -19.27 15.31 -3.89
CA LYS A 116 -18.74 16.43 -4.70
C LYS A 116 -17.21 16.56 -4.59
N ASP A 117 -16.66 16.26 -3.41
CA ASP A 117 -15.22 16.43 -3.10
C ASP A 117 -14.35 15.32 -3.68
N VAL A 118 -14.95 14.16 -3.95
CA VAL A 118 -14.27 13.00 -4.55
C VAL A 118 -14.55 12.82 -6.04
N LYS A 119 -15.29 13.74 -6.65
CA LYS A 119 -15.69 13.65 -8.05
C LYS A 119 -14.48 13.56 -8.98
N GLY A 120 -14.43 12.47 -9.78
CA GLY A 120 -13.33 12.22 -10.73
C GLY A 120 -12.02 11.78 -10.08
N GLN A 121 -12.02 11.47 -8.78
CA GLN A 121 -10.85 11.01 -8.05
C GLN A 121 -10.84 9.48 -7.89
N TRP A 122 -9.65 8.96 -7.68
CA TRP A 122 -9.39 7.59 -7.24
C TRP A 122 -8.77 7.62 -5.86
N THR A 123 -9.33 6.84 -4.94
CA THR A 123 -8.73 6.57 -3.63
C THR A 123 -7.80 5.38 -3.77
N GLN A 124 -6.55 5.54 -3.37
CA GLN A 124 -5.67 4.41 -3.10
C GLN A 124 -5.83 4.02 -1.63
N LYS A 125 -6.22 2.78 -1.37
CA LYS A 125 -6.18 2.14 -0.05
C LYS A 125 -5.03 1.15 -0.04
N VAL A 126 -4.09 1.33 0.88
CA VAL A 126 -2.93 0.44 1.02
C VAL A 126 -3.07 -0.38 2.28
N TYR A 127 -2.81 -1.67 2.15
CA TYR A 127 -2.93 -2.66 3.21
C TYR A 127 -1.59 -3.32 3.50
N GLN A 128 -1.46 -3.80 4.72
CA GLN A 128 -0.29 -4.53 5.18
C GLN A 128 -0.25 -5.97 4.63
N VAL A 129 0.74 -6.75 5.03
CA VAL A 129 0.91 -8.14 4.59
C VAL A 129 -0.22 -9.07 5.05
N ASP A 130 -0.95 -8.69 6.10
CA ASP A 130 -2.10 -9.38 6.68
C ASP A 130 -3.44 -8.74 6.29
N ASP A 131 -3.42 -7.85 5.28
CA ASP A 131 -4.55 -7.07 4.79
C ASP A 131 -5.17 -6.11 5.81
N SER A 132 -4.56 -5.91 7.00
CA SER A 132 -4.93 -4.83 7.89
C SER A 132 -4.66 -3.46 7.25
N PRO A 133 -5.35 -2.38 7.67
CA PRO A 133 -5.20 -1.06 7.07
C PRO A 133 -3.79 -0.52 7.26
N ARG A 134 -3.33 0.27 6.30
CA ARG A 134 -2.09 0.98 6.44
C ARG A 134 -2.27 2.48 6.26
N TYR A 135 -2.62 2.93 5.07
CA TYR A 135 -2.94 4.33 4.78
C TYR A 135 -3.84 4.41 3.54
N GLU A 136 -4.56 5.51 3.44
CA GLU A 136 -5.47 5.78 2.34
C GLU A 136 -5.38 7.24 1.93
N GLY A 137 -5.68 7.52 0.67
CA GLY A 137 -5.77 8.88 0.18
C GLY A 137 -6.43 8.98 -1.18
N SER A 138 -7.09 10.10 -1.43
CA SER A 138 -7.84 10.36 -2.67
C SER A 138 -7.19 11.46 -3.48
N SER A 139 -7.12 11.27 -4.79
CA SER A 139 -6.67 12.28 -5.74
C SER A 139 -7.11 11.94 -7.16
N SER A 140 -6.88 12.86 -8.08
CA SER A 140 -7.09 12.64 -9.52
C SER A 140 -5.82 12.15 -10.19
N TRP A 141 -5.94 11.17 -11.09
CA TRP A 141 -4.89 10.90 -12.06
C TRP A 141 -4.71 12.10 -12.99
N ILE A 142 -3.49 12.43 -13.32
CA ILE A 142 -3.10 13.48 -14.26
C ILE A 142 -2.50 12.83 -15.50
N HIS A 143 -3.00 13.21 -16.68
CA HIS A 143 -2.51 12.76 -17.99
C HIS A 143 -2.17 14.00 -18.81
N LYS A 144 -0.94 14.48 -18.70
CA LYS A 144 -0.50 15.71 -19.37
C LYS A 144 0.96 15.60 -19.79
N ASP A 145 1.27 16.14 -20.96
CA ASP A 145 2.65 16.25 -21.47
C ASP A 145 3.38 14.89 -21.50
N GLY A 146 2.69 13.83 -21.92
CA GLY A 146 3.23 12.47 -21.99
C GLY A 146 3.39 11.77 -20.65
N LYS A 147 2.98 12.40 -19.54
CA LYS A 147 3.02 11.83 -18.19
C LYS A 147 1.67 11.34 -17.75
N SER A 148 1.67 10.24 -17.00
CA SER A 148 0.50 9.70 -16.31
C SER A 148 0.88 9.45 -14.86
N TYR A 149 0.32 10.22 -13.92
CA TYR A 149 0.63 10.07 -12.51
C TYR A 149 -0.55 10.38 -11.61
N TRP A 150 -0.48 9.83 -10.42
CA TRP A 150 -1.38 10.10 -9.28
C TRP A 150 -0.53 10.43 -8.06
N GLU A 151 -0.93 11.42 -7.28
CA GLU A 151 -0.21 11.80 -6.07
C GLU A 151 -1.16 12.22 -4.95
N ASN A 152 -0.76 11.90 -3.71
CA ASN A 152 -1.50 12.22 -2.50
C ASN A 152 -0.53 12.27 -1.31
N THR A 153 -0.89 13.04 -0.29
CA THR A 153 -0.19 13.06 1.00
C THR A 153 -1.15 12.65 2.11
N THR A 154 -0.74 11.66 2.92
CA THR A 154 -1.60 11.07 3.95
C THR A 154 -0.78 10.54 5.13
N PRO A 155 -1.31 10.55 6.37
CA PRO A 155 -0.64 9.93 7.50
C PRO A 155 -0.62 8.41 7.36
N ALA A 156 0.47 7.81 7.81
CA ALA A 156 0.72 6.37 7.74
C ALA A 156 1.52 5.90 8.96
N PRO A 157 1.41 4.61 9.35
CA PRO A 157 2.31 4.01 10.32
C PRO A 157 3.75 3.95 9.77
N LEU A 158 4.71 3.68 10.65
CA LEU A 158 6.12 3.55 10.29
C LEU A 158 6.32 2.52 9.17
N PRO A 159 7.28 2.77 8.25
CA PRO A 159 7.63 1.77 7.26
C PRO A 159 8.23 0.52 7.92
N ARG A 160 7.95 -0.66 7.35
CA ARG A 160 8.41 -1.94 7.92
C ARG A 160 9.91 -2.01 8.20
N ARG A 161 10.74 -1.34 7.38
CA ARG A 161 12.18 -1.28 7.59
C ARG A 161 12.60 -0.57 8.89
N GLU A 162 11.71 0.24 9.47
CA GLU A 162 11.96 1.02 10.69
C GLU A 162 11.07 0.64 11.87
N PHE A 163 9.90 0.08 11.61
CA PHE A 163 8.88 -0.26 12.59
C PHE A 163 9.40 -1.05 13.81
N SER A 164 10.34 -1.99 13.60
CA SER A 164 10.94 -2.79 14.70
C SER A 164 12.24 -2.21 15.26
N LYS A 165 12.70 -1.08 14.74
CA LYS A 165 14.03 -0.51 15.04
C LYS A 165 13.96 0.89 15.64
N ARG A 166 12.83 1.58 15.48
CA ARG A 166 12.66 2.97 15.90
C ARG A 166 11.38 3.14 16.71
N SER A 167 11.49 3.96 17.76
CA SER A 167 10.38 4.38 18.61
C SER A 167 10.38 5.89 18.85
N ASP A 168 11.25 6.62 18.17
CA ASP A 168 11.41 8.06 18.31
C ASP A 168 10.40 8.87 17.47
N TYR A 169 9.66 8.20 16.58
CA TYR A 169 8.52 8.76 15.88
C TYR A 169 7.43 7.70 15.70
N ASN A 170 6.20 8.13 15.47
CA ASN A 170 5.03 7.23 15.40
C ASN A 170 4.11 7.47 14.19
N VAL A 171 4.35 8.53 13.42
CA VAL A 171 3.61 8.85 12.20
C VAL A 171 4.56 9.18 11.07
N THR A 172 4.31 8.62 9.90
CA THR A 172 4.90 9.07 8.64
C THR A 172 3.84 9.86 7.88
N MET A 173 3.99 11.19 7.75
CA MET A 173 3.23 11.93 6.75
C MET A 173 3.80 11.57 5.39
N ARG A 174 3.07 10.75 4.66
CA ARG A 174 3.56 10.06 3.48
C ARG A 174 3.10 10.76 2.21
N GLY A 175 4.01 11.38 1.49
CA GLY A 175 3.78 11.81 0.12
C GLY A 175 3.95 10.61 -0.80
N ASN A 176 2.92 10.28 -1.57
CA ASN A 176 2.95 9.18 -2.53
C ASN A 176 2.71 9.76 -3.92
N ARG A 177 3.58 9.43 -4.86
CA ARG A 177 3.38 9.69 -6.27
C ARG A 177 3.66 8.42 -7.06
N HIS A 178 2.63 7.93 -7.75
CA HIS A 178 2.75 6.82 -8.70
C HIS A 178 2.80 7.42 -10.10
N GLU A 179 3.92 7.26 -10.79
CA GLU A 179 4.10 7.74 -12.16
C GLU A 179 4.36 6.56 -13.09
N ILE A 180 3.56 6.46 -14.15
CA ILE A 180 3.72 5.43 -15.18
C ILE A 180 4.76 5.89 -16.17
N THR A 181 5.73 5.02 -16.47
CA THR A 181 6.82 5.27 -17.41
C THR A 181 6.76 4.29 -18.59
N SER A 182 7.55 4.52 -19.62
CA SER A 182 7.65 3.60 -20.76
C SER A 182 8.23 2.23 -20.39
N GLY A 183 9.00 2.14 -19.30
CA GLY A 183 9.65 0.91 -18.82
C GLY A 183 8.97 0.26 -17.62
N GLY A 184 7.86 0.83 -17.11
CA GLY A 184 7.18 0.34 -15.91
C GLY A 184 6.55 1.47 -15.12
N TRP A 185 6.92 1.63 -13.85
CA TRP A 185 6.38 2.71 -13.02
C TRP A 185 7.32 3.09 -11.87
N VAL A 186 7.08 4.24 -11.30
CA VAL A 186 7.86 4.76 -10.18
C VAL A 186 6.93 5.07 -9.02
N HIS A 187 7.33 4.67 -7.82
CA HIS A 187 6.75 5.14 -6.58
C HIS A 187 7.70 6.15 -5.93
N ASP A 188 7.48 7.41 -6.21
CA ASP A 188 8.19 8.52 -5.60
C ASP A 188 7.50 8.89 -4.27
N GLN A 189 8.28 9.02 -3.21
CA GLN A 189 7.79 9.28 -1.86
C GLN A 189 8.51 10.48 -1.26
N ASP A 190 7.74 11.43 -0.75
CA ASP A 190 8.24 12.59 -0.02
C ASP A 190 7.64 12.56 1.40
N ASN A 191 8.39 11.97 2.31
CA ASN A 191 7.89 11.61 3.64
C ASN A 191 8.39 12.59 4.70
N LYS A 192 7.55 12.82 5.73
CA LYS A 192 7.97 13.48 6.98
C LYS A 192 7.83 12.47 8.12
N LYS A 193 8.89 12.29 8.89
CA LYS A 193 8.88 11.50 10.12
C LYS A 193 8.39 12.40 11.25
N ILE A 194 7.29 12.04 11.89
CA ILE A 194 6.60 12.87 12.86
C ILE A 194 6.46 12.12 14.18
N GLN A 195 6.91 12.74 15.25
CA GLN A 195 6.49 12.36 16.60
C GLN A 195 5.21 13.12 16.91
N LYS A 196 4.11 12.40 17.03
CA LYS A 196 2.76 12.92 17.33
C LYS A 196 2.37 12.54 18.75
N GLU A 197 2.03 13.53 19.56
CA GLU A 197 1.41 13.42 20.87
C GLU A 197 -0.05 13.85 20.77
N ASP A 198 -0.80 13.90 21.90
CA ASP A 198 -2.20 14.25 21.84
C ASP A 198 -2.42 15.69 21.40
N ASP A 199 -1.65 16.63 21.96
CA ASP A 199 -1.79 18.07 21.71
C ASP A 199 -0.66 18.70 20.89
N SER A 200 0.30 17.90 20.42
CA SER A 200 1.47 18.41 19.70
C SER A 200 2.01 17.42 18.68
N GLN A 201 2.74 17.96 17.71
CA GLN A 201 3.48 17.14 16.76
C GLN A 201 4.78 17.81 16.34
N PHE A 202 5.84 17.03 16.16
CA PHE A 202 7.16 17.50 15.78
C PHE A 202 7.64 16.74 14.56
N VAL A 203 8.10 17.48 13.53
CA VAL A 203 8.77 16.89 12.38
C VAL A 203 10.23 16.64 12.78
N LEU A 204 10.65 15.38 12.77
CA LEU A 204 12.03 14.99 13.07
C LEU A 204 12.93 15.05 11.85
N ALA A 205 12.44 14.55 10.71
CA ALA A 205 13.19 14.50 9.48
C ALA A 205 12.27 14.44 8.26
N HIS A 206 12.78 14.89 7.13
CA HIS A 206 12.25 14.56 5.81
C HIS A 206 13.01 13.35 5.26
N GLU A 207 12.30 12.48 4.57
CA GLU A 207 12.85 11.31 3.91
C GLU A 207 12.34 11.25 2.47
N LYS A 208 13.26 11.10 1.52
CA LYS A 208 12.93 10.78 0.13
C LYS A 208 13.01 9.29 -0.08
N GLY A 209 11.94 8.71 -0.61
CA GLY A 209 11.89 7.35 -1.12
C GLY A 209 11.72 7.37 -2.63
N TYR A 210 12.46 6.52 -3.33
CA TYR A 210 12.35 6.39 -4.77
C TYR A 210 12.44 4.93 -5.16
N SER A 211 11.30 4.31 -5.43
CA SER A 211 11.21 2.91 -5.83
C SER A 211 10.93 2.84 -7.32
N ILE A 212 11.84 2.25 -8.08
CA ILE A 212 11.75 2.10 -9.53
C ILE A 212 11.31 0.67 -9.84
N TYR A 213 10.22 0.53 -10.55
CA TYR A 213 9.66 -0.74 -11.00
C TYR A 213 9.91 -0.88 -12.51
N THR A 214 10.89 -1.68 -12.89
CA THR A 214 11.22 -1.95 -14.27
C THR A 214 10.52 -3.22 -14.73
N LYS A 215 9.67 -3.12 -15.75
CA LYS A 215 8.92 -4.25 -16.30
C LYS A 215 9.88 -5.29 -16.88
N VAL A 216 9.67 -6.56 -16.48
CA VAL A 216 10.38 -7.70 -17.02
C VAL A 216 9.38 -8.75 -17.55
N PRO A 217 9.80 -9.79 -18.30
CA PRO A 217 8.89 -10.85 -18.75
C PRO A 217 8.17 -11.50 -17.56
N ASP A 218 6.86 -11.70 -17.68
CA ASP A 218 6.04 -12.29 -16.61
C ASP A 218 6.50 -13.70 -16.19
N SER A 219 7.20 -14.42 -17.08
CA SER A 219 7.84 -15.71 -16.80
C SER A 219 8.88 -15.68 -15.67
N GLU A 220 9.52 -14.53 -15.43
CA GLU A 220 10.47 -14.37 -14.32
C GLU A 220 9.76 -14.45 -12.95
N CYS A 221 8.47 -14.11 -12.91
CA CYS A 221 7.66 -14.14 -11.69
C CYS A 221 6.81 -15.42 -11.53
N LYS A 222 7.07 -16.47 -12.32
CA LYS A 222 6.26 -17.71 -12.28
C LYS A 222 6.08 -18.28 -10.87
N ALA A 223 7.10 -18.25 -10.04
CA ALA A 223 7.01 -18.74 -8.66
C ALA A 223 5.96 -17.99 -7.81
N ALA A 224 5.81 -16.68 -8.02
CA ALA A 224 4.80 -15.88 -7.35
C ALA A 224 3.39 -16.17 -7.88
N VAL A 225 3.25 -16.37 -9.19
CA VAL A 225 1.97 -16.78 -9.81
C VAL A 225 1.53 -18.14 -9.24
N ASP A 226 2.42 -19.14 -9.24
CA ASP A 226 2.14 -20.48 -8.72
C ASP A 226 1.81 -20.46 -7.21
N TRP A 227 2.45 -19.57 -6.46
CA TRP A 227 2.14 -19.37 -5.04
C TRP A 227 0.74 -18.77 -4.86
N TRP A 228 0.39 -17.77 -5.67
CA TRP A 228 -0.93 -17.13 -5.61
C TRP A 228 -2.05 -18.09 -5.97
N ASP A 229 -1.87 -18.90 -6.99
CA ASP A 229 -2.85 -19.92 -7.40
C ASP A 229 -3.20 -20.88 -6.25
N LYS A 230 -2.22 -21.17 -5.38
CA LYS A 230 -2.40 -22.05 -4.21
C LYS A 230 -3.00 -21.33 -3.00
N ASN A 231 -2.66 -20.05 -2.79
CA ASN A 231 -2.95 -19.34 -1.54
C ASN A 231 -4.03 -18.26 -1.69
N GLY A 232 -4.36 -17.86 -2.91
CA GLY A 232 -5.25 -16.74 -3.19
C GLY A 232 -6.64 -16.87 -2.57
N TYR A 233 -7.15 -18.11 -2.44
CA TYR A 233 -8.45 -18.39 -1.80
C TYR A 233 -8.44 -18.06 -0.31
N LYS A 234 -7.43 -18.50 0.44
CA LYS A 234 -7.24 -18.13 1.85
C LYS A 234 -7.20 -16.60 2.02
N TRP A 235 -6.40 -15.93 1.21
CA TRP A 235 -6.28 -14.48 1.28
C TRP A 235 -7.55 -13.74 0.83
N LYS A 236 -8.40 -14.39 0.04
CA LYS A 236 -9.75 -13.86 -0.22
C LYS A 236 -10.58 -13.85 1.05
N MET A 237 -10.59 -14.93 1.83
CA MET A 237 -11.33 -15.00 3.11
C MET A 237 -10.83 -13.93 4.10
N VAL A 238 -9.51 -13.70 4.17
CA VAL A 238 -8.93 -12.62 4.99
C VAL A 238 -9.47 -11.25 4.54
N ARG A 239 -9.48 -10.97 3.23
CA ARG A 239 -10.03 -9.70 2.70
C ARG A 239 -11.52 -9.56 2.98
N ASP A 240 -12.29 -10.63 2.78
CA ASP A 240 -13.74 -10.62 3.03
C ASP A 240 -14.05 -10.25 4.50
N LYS A 241 -13.25 -10.74 5.46
CA LYS A 241 -13.38 -10.34 6.87
C LYS A 241 -13.04 -8.86 7.10
N TRP A 242 -11.95 -8.36 6.51
CA TRP A 242 -11.62 -6.95 6.59
C TRP A 242 -12.67 -6.06 5.94
N ASP A 243 -13.26 -6.45 4.80
CA ASP A 243 -14.33 -5.70 4.13
C ASP A 243 -15.58 -5.57 5.04
N ILE A 244 -15.90 -6.61 5.83
CA ILE A 244 -16.96 -6.56 6.85
C ILE A 244 -16.61 -5.52 7.93
N ILE A 245 -15.39 -5.52 8.43
CA ILE A 245 -14.93 -4.58 9.47
C ILE A 245 -15.02 -3.14 8.94
N TYR A 246 -14.49 -2.88 7.74
CA TYR A 246 -14.56 -1.55 7.13
C TYR A 246 -15.99 -1.08 6.85
N SER A 247 -16.90 -1.99 6.53
CA SER A 247 -18.30 -1.64 6.27
C SER A 247 -19.06 -1.15 7.52
N SER A 248 -18.47 -1.32 8.71
CA SER A 248 -19.03 -0.78 9.95
C SER A 248 -18.98 0.76 10.02
N ASN A 249 -18.10 1.38 9.24
CA ASN A 249 -17.91 2.84 9.18
C ASN A 249 -17.64 3.46 10.59
N LYS A 250 -16.82 2.77 11.38
CA LYS A 250 -16.39 3.20 12.71
C LYS A 250 -14.88 3.32 12.77
N ASP A 251 -14.39 4.12 13.71
CA ASP A 251 -12.97 4.16 14.04
C ASP A 251 -12.45 2.73 14.29
N LEU A 252 -11.21 2.48 13.91
CA LEU A 252 -10.58 1.18 14.06
C LEU A 252 -9.32 1.31 14.89
N THR A 253 -9.21 0.48 15.91
CA THR A 253 -7.99 0.34 16.72
C THR A 253 -7.57 -1.12 16.76
N LEU A 254 -6.29 -1.38 16.54
CA LEU A 254 -5.76 -2.73 16.56
C LEU A 254 -4.78 -2.92 17.72
N LYS A 255 -4.83 -4.09 18.36
CA LYS A 255 -3.80 -4.53 19.28
C LYS A 255 -2.49 -4.76 18.50
N PRO A 256 -1.35 -4.25 18.96
CA PRO A 256 -0.08 -4.46 18.28
C PRO A 256 0.36 -5.92 18.29
N THR A 257 -0.02 -6.69 19.33
CA THR A 257 0.24 -8.13 19.49
C THR A 257 -0.89 -8.78 20.30
N VAL A 258 -1.06 -10.08 20.09
CA VAL A 258 -1.83 -10.99 20.95
C VAL A 258 -0.91 -12.18 21.25
N ASP A 259 -0.77 -12.57 22.52
CA ASP A 259 0.18 -13.60 22.98
C ASP A 259 1.60 -13.39 22.39
N ASP A 260 2.10 -12.16 22.45
CA ASP A 260 3.39 -11.70 21.92
C ASP A 260 3.60 -11.91 20.41
N LYS A 261 2.54 -12.26 19.67
CA LYS A 261 2.57 -12.46 18.22
C LYS A 261 1.77 -11.39 17.49
N LYS A 262 2.25 -11.01 16.33
CA LYS A 262 1.56 -10.10 15.42
C LYS A 262 0.53 -10.84 14.58
N LEU A 263 -0.51 -10.15 14.11
CA LEU A 263 -1.58 -10.72 13.30
C LEU A 263 -1.06 -11.53 12.11
N TYR A 264 -0.07 -10.99 11.37
CA TYR A 264 0.49 -11.72 10.23
C TYR A 264 1.12 -13.07 10.63
N SER A 265 1.66 -13.21 11.84
CA SER A 265 2.26 -14.48 12.29
C SER A 265 1.23 -15.59 12.44
N TYR A 266 0.00 -15.23 12.79
CA TYR A 266 -1.14 -16.16 12.80
C TYR A 266 -1.62 -16.46 11.39
N LEU A 267 -1.94 -15.42 10.59
CA LEU A 267 -2.52 -15.60 9.27
C LEU A 267 -1.59 -16.29 8.26
N PHE A 268 -0.26 -16.22 8.44
CA PHE A 268 0.68 -16.99 7.63
C PHE A 268 0.86 -18.42 8.12
N SER A 269 0.33 -18.80 9.29
CA SER A 269 0.37 -20.19 9.75
C SER A 269 -0.49 -21.09 8.84
N PRO A 270 0.04 -22.26 8.46
CA PRO A 270 -0.77 -23.25 7.74
C PRO A 270 -1.96 -23.79 8.55
N SER A 271 -1.93 -23.69 9.89
CA SER A 271 -3.01 -24.13 10.76
C SER A 271 -4.22 -23.18 10.79
N ILE A 272 -4.10 -21.98 10.27
CA ILE A 272 -5.20 -21.01 10.16
C ILE A 272 -5.59 -20.96 8.68
N ASP A 273 -6.51 -21.79 8.27
CA ASP A 273 -6.90 -21.94 6.85
C ASP A 273 -8.41 -21.94 6.62
N GLU A 274 -9.18 -22.19 7.66
CA GLU A 274 -10.63 -22.16 7.61
C GLU A 274 -11.18 -20.76 7.92
N LYS A 275 -12.33 -20.41 7.28
CA LYS A 275 -12.95 -19.08 7.42
C LYS A 275 -13.18 -18.68 8.88
N ASN A 276 -13.72 -19.59 9.70
CA ASN A 276 -14.02 -19.28 11.11
C ASN A 276 -12.75 -19.02 11.94
N GLU A 277 -11.64 -19.71 11.65
CA GLU A 277 -10.35 -19.52 12.30
C GLU A 277 -9.75 -18.17 11.90
N ILE A 278 -9.83 -17.81 10.61
CA ILE A 278 -9.38 -16.51 10.09
C ILE A 278 -10.19 -15.40 10.75
N ASP A 279 -11.53 -15.50 10.74
CA ASP A 279 -12.41 -14.50 11.31
C ASP A 279 -12.11 -14.29 12.80
N SER A 280 -12.03 -15.37 13.58
CA SER A 280 -11.72 -15.34 15.02
C SER A 280 -10.32 -14.76 15.29
N THR A 281 -9.35 -15.12 14.45
CA THR A 281 -7.98 -14.61 14.57
C THR A 281 -7.93 -13.10 14.38
N ILE A 282 -8.62 -12.56 13.38
CA ILE A 282 -8.68 -11.12 13.15
C ILE A 282 -9.43 -10.42 14.29
N ASP A 283 -10.54 -10.99 14.77
CA ASP A 283 -11.33 -10.43 15.88
C ASP A 283 -10.53 -10.30 17.18
N MET A 284 -9.58 -11.22 17.46
CA MET A 284 -8.71 -11.10 18.63
C MET A 284 -7.86 -9.81 18.64
N PHE A 285 -7.56 -9.25 17.46
CA PHE A 285 -6.75 -8.04 17.32
C PHE A 285 -7.57 -6.75 17.32
N LEU A 286 -8.89 -6.82 17.19
CA LEU A 286 -9.75 -5.64 17.27
C LEU A 286 -9.81 -5.15 18.73
N MET A 287 -9.86 -3.84 18.89
CA MET A 287 -10.16 -3.16 20.15
C MET A 287 -11.52 -2.47 20.02
N ASP A 288 -12.33 -2.54 21.07
CA ASP A 288 -13.63 -1.86 21.15
C ASP A 288 -13.48 -0.34 21.16
#